data_163ec874524788fa905ba486190298c2
#
_entry.id   163ec874524788fa905ba486190298c2
#
_cell.length_a   1.000
_cell.length_b   1.000
_cell.length_c   1.000
_cell.angle_alpha   90.00
_cell.angle_beta   90.00
_cell.angle_gamma   90.00
#
_symmetry.space_group_name_H-M   'P 1'
#
loop_
_entity.id
_entity.type
_entity.pdbx_description
1 polymer ?
#
loop_
_entity_poly.entity_id
_entity_poly.type
_entity_poly.pdbx_seq_one_letter_code
_entity_poly.pdbx_strand_id
1 'polypeptide(L)'
;MIECAERRRQRPGTNSRRVRAAWLAVGPALLAGACAPALRPPVETGKRAPDLVEIVALDPSIHLDIRYATAHNFVGRPVYKEARAFLQRPAAEALVRAHRALAAQGYGLVVFDGYRPWSVTRLFWEVTPEDKHEFVADPSQGSRHNRGCAVDLSLYELATGREVEMPSGYDEMTERAYPDYAGGPAEARARRALLRAAMEAEGFTVYSSEWWHYDYKDWAQYPILDVPFSSLSRAGRAGF
;
A
#
# COMPACT_ATOMS: atom_id res chain seq x y z
N MET A 1 0.07 42.55 79.08
CA MET A 1 0.89 42.07 80.18
C MET A 1 2.05 41.39 79.55
N ILE A 2 3.23 42.03 79.42
CA ILE A 2 4.42 41.76 80.24
C ILE A 2 5.14 40.50 79.70
N GLU A 3 6.39 40.45 79.26
CA GLU A 3 7.65 41.21 79.39
C GLU A 3 8.64 40.55 78.45
N CYS A 4 9.30 41.19 77.56
CA CYS A 4 10.66 41.72 77.60
C CYS A 4 11.71 40.83 78.25
N ALA A 5 12.68 40.33 77.48
CA ALA A 5 14.07 40.21 77.93
C ALA A 5 15.01 40.05 76.70
N GLU A 6 15.78 41.12 76.49
CA GLU A 6 17.01 41.24 75.74
C GLU A 6 18.13 40.40 76.39
N ARG A 7 19.00 39.76 75.62
CA ARG A 7 20.47 39.71 75.88
C ARG A 7 21.25 39.33 74.58
N ARG A 8 21.90 40.28 74.07
CA ARG A 8 23.35 40.55 73.92
C ARG A 8 24.19 39.45 73.24
N ARG A 9 24.62 39.83 72.07
CA ARG A 9 25.96 39.82 71.47
C ARG A 9 26.99 38.80 71.99
N GLN A 10 27.49 38.00 70.97
CA GLN A 10 28.95 37.82 70.82
C GLN A 10 29.23 37.42 69.33
N ARG A 11 30.05 38.22 68.65
CA ARG A 11 30.83 37.84 67.50
C ARG A 11 32.13 37.25 68.01
N PRO A 12 32.70 36.21 67.40
CA PRO A 12 33.90 36.46 66.60
C PRO A 12 34.07 35.45 65.41
N GLY A 13 35.00 35.82 64.54
CA GLY A 13 35.89 34.92 63.86
C GLY A 13 35.65 34.73 62.37
N THR A 14 36.21 35.67 61.61
CA THR A 14 36.47 35.52 60.20
C THR A 14 37.45 34.36 59.91
N ASN A 15 37.03 33.35 59.17
CA ASN A 15 37.97 32.43 58.53
C ASN A 15 37.56 32.24 57.07
N SER A 16 38.15 33.07 56.24
CA SER A 16 37.98 33.00 54.78
C SER A 16 38.75 31.81 54.19
N ARG A 17 38.07 30.70 54.03
CA ARG A 17 38.56 29.68 53.09
C ARG A 17 38.00 29.94 51.70
N ARG A 18 38.86 30.44 50.84
CA ARG A 18 38.56 30.58 49.40
C ARG A 18 38.35 29.18 48.79
N VAL A 19 37.09 28.83 48.59
CA VAL A 19 36.73 27.66 47.77
C VAL A 19 36.89 28.09 46.32
N ARG A 20 37.91 27.57 45.66
CA ARG A 20 38.05 27.70 44.19
C ARG A 20 36.96 26.85 43.55
N ALA A 21 35.94 27.48 43.04
CA ALA A 21 34.95 26.82 42.18
C ALA A 21 35.63 26.43 40.86
N ALA A 22 35.86 25.13 40.69
CA ALA A 22 36.24 24.57 39.39
C ALA A 22 35.01 24.56 38.49
N TRP A 23 34.94 25.42 37.49
CA TRP A 23 33.96 25.38 36.46
C TRP A 23 34.31 24.22 35.51
N LEU A 24 33.61 23.09 35.65
CA LEU A 24 33.59 22.07 34.61
C LEU A 24 32.84 22.62 33.42
N ALA A 25 33.57 22.97 32.36
CA ALA A 25 33.00 23.30 31.06
C ALA A 25 32.41 22.04 30.47
N VAL A 26 31.08 21.89 30.59
CA VAL A 26 30.33 20.89 29.83
C VAL A 26 30.23 21.41 28.42
N GLY A 27 31.10 20.94 27.53
CA GLY A 27 31.03 21.22 26.11
C GLY A 27 29.73 20.62 25.54
N PRO A 28 29.06 21.29 24.56
CA PRO A 28 27.91 20.71 23.90
C PRO A 28 28.34 19.44 23.16
N ALA A 29 27.87 18.27 23.59
CA ALA A 29 27.94 17.05 22.83
C ALA A 29 27.06 17.22 21.58
N LEU A 30 27.70 17.47 20.44
CA LEU A 30 27.05 17.39 19.14
C LEU A 30 26.58 15.93 18.95
N LEU A 31 25.31 15.66 19.25
CA LEU A 31 24.63 14.45 18.82
C LEU A 31 24.55 14.53 17.29
N ALA A 32 25.57 13.96 16.62
CA ALA A 32 25.49 13.63 15.22
C ALA A 32 24.36 12.58 15.06
N GLY A 33 23.15 13.05 14.78
CA GLY A 33 22.05 12.19 14.40
C GLY A 33 22.48 11.44 13.13
N ALA A 34 22.88 10.17 13.31
CA ALA A 34 23.07 9.27 12.18
C ALA A 34 21.72 9.15 11.46
N CYS A 35 21.58 9.88 10.34
CA CYS A 35 20.45 9.71 9.45
C CYS A 35 20.51 8.25 8.97
N ALA A 36 19.64 7.38 9.47
CA ALA A 36 19.54 6.02 8.95
C ALA A 36 19.31 6.12 7.43
N PRO A 37 20.03 5.36 6.61
CA PRO A 37 19.83 5.41 5.16
C PRO A 37 18.37 5.12 4.86
N ALA A 38 17.74 6.00 4.07
CA ALA A 38 16.36 5.79 3.64
C ALA A 38 16.29 4.44 2.92
N LEU A 39 15.41 3.55 3.40
CA LEU A 39 15.16 2.27 2.73
C LEU A 39 14.78 2.55 1.27
N ARG A 40 15.39 1.83 0.36
CA ARG A 40 15.17 1.93 -1.09
C ARG A 40 14.62 0.61 -1.62
N PRO A 41 13.87 0.64 -2.73
CA PRO A 41 13.44 -0.60 -3.37
C PRO A 41 14.64 -1.47 -3.74
N PRO A 42 14.49 -2.81 -3.72
CA PRO A 42 15.50 -3.73 -4.23
C PRO A 42 15.91 -3.39 -5.66
N VAL A 43 17.22 -3.35 -5.92
CA VAL A 43 17.77 -3.09 -7.26
C VAL A 43 17.86 -4.40 -8.02
N GLU A 44 17.23 -4.47 -9.19
CA GLU A 44 17.23 -5.65 -10.05
C GLU A 44 17.85 -5.30 -11.42
N THR A 45 18.60 -6.24 -11.96
CA THR A 45 19.23 -6.12 -13.28
C THR A 45 18.59 -7.08 -14.30
N GLY A 46 18.75 -6.81 -15.59
CA GLY A 46 18.25 -7.69 -16.65
C GLY A 46 16.72 -7.70 -16.80
N LYS A 47 16.02 -6.72 -16.25
CA LYS A 47 14.57 -6.58 -16.37
C LYS A 47 14.18 -5.81 -17.64
N ARG A 48 12.94 -6.03 -18.10
CA ARG A 48 12.34 -5.25 -19.19
C ARG A 48 12.14 -3.79 -18.77
N ALA A 49 12.23 -2.88 -19.72
CA ALA A 49 11.83 -1.48 -19.50
C ALA A 49 10.34 -1.42 -19.13
N PRO A 50 9.96 -0.63 -18.09
CA PRO A 50 8.56 -0.45 -17.73
C PRO A 50 7.77 0.27 -18.83
N ASP A 51 6.55 -0.20 -19.10
CA ASP A 51 5.56 0.48 -19.94
C ASP A 51 4.22 0.46 -19.22
N LEU A 52 4.11 1.32 -18.17
CA LEU A 52 2.88 1.46 -17.37
C LEU A 52 1.86 2.27 -18.14
N VAL A 53 0.71 1.68 -18.40
CA VAL A 53 -0.43 2.31 -19.05
C VAL A 53 -1.62 2.41 -18.11
N GLU A 54 -2.38 3.49 -18.21
CA GLU A 54 -3.59 3.69 -17.42
C GLU A 54 -4.72 2.79 -17.96
N ILE A 55 -5.33 1.98 -17.09
CA ILE A 55 -6.29 0.95 -17.47
C ILE A 55 -7.49 1.56 -18.20
N VAL A 56 -8.07 2.63 -17.67
CA VAL A 56 -9.25 3.29 -18.24
C VAL A 56 -8.98 4.01 -19.57
N ALA A 57 -7.71 4.21 -19.92
CA ALA A 57 -7.35 4.73 -21.23
C ALA A 57 -7.44 3.68 -22.34
N LEU A 58 -7.34 2.40 -21.99
CA LEU A 58 -7.51 1.28 -22.92
C LEU A 58 -8.98 0.87 -23.03
N ASP A 59 -9.69 0.89 -21.90
CA ASP A 59 -11.13 0.60 -21.89
C ASP A 59 -11.83 1.38 -20.75
N PRO A 60 -12.55 2.48 -21.07
CA PRO A 60 -13.20 3.33 -20.08
C PRO A 60 -14.42 2.68 -19.42
N SER A 61 -14.87 1.52 -19.86
CA SER A 61 -15.96 0.77 -19.22
C SER A 61 -15.50 -0.07 -18.03
N ILE A 62 -14.18 -0.21 -17.80
CA ILE A 62 -13.64 -0.76 -16.57
C ILE A 62 -13.83 0.27 -15.45
N HIS A 63 -14.57 -0.09 -14.40
CA HIS A 63 -14.79 0.79 -13.27
C HIS A 63 -13.56 0.83 -12.37
N LEU A 64 -13.31 1.99 -11.74
CA LEU A 64 -12.27 2.16 -10.72
C LEU A 64 -12.94 2.48 -9.37
N ASP A 65 -12.66 1.67 -8.36
CA ASP A 65 -12.93 1.95 -6.95
C ASP A 65 -11.61 1.88 -6.19
N ILE A 66 -10.72 2.84 -6.45
CA ILE A 66 -9.35 2.86 -5.89
C ILE A 66 -9.41 3.16 -4.40
N ARG A 67 -9.60 2.12 -3.59
CA ARG A 67 -9.82 2.20 -2.15
C ARG A 67 -8.69 2.88 -1.41
N TYR A 68 -7.46 2.71 -1.86
CA TYR A 68 -6.29 3.37 -1.29
C TYR A 68 -6.20 4.89 -1.57
N ALA A 69 -7.02 5.43 -2.46
CA ALA A 69 -7.21 6.87 -2.64
C ALA A 69 -8.26 7.46 -1.66
N THR A 70 -8.91 6.64 -0.85
CA THR A 70 -9.93 7.00 0.14
C THR A 70 -9.54 6.51 1.53
N ALA A 71 -10.38 6.74 2.54
CA ALA A 71 -10.22 6.14 3.87
C ALA A 71 -10.83 4.72 3.99
N HIS A 72 -11.48 4.21 2.94
CA HIS A 72 -12.13 2.89 2.92
C HIS A 72 -11.12 1.79 2.54
N ASN A 73 -10.06 1.63 3.34
CA ASN A 73 -9.04 0.61 3.22
C ASN A 73 -8.53 0.23 4.61
N PHE A 74 -7.74 -0.83 4.71
CA PHE A 74 -7.26 -1.34 6.01
C PHE A 74 -6.32 -0.36 6.77
N VAL A 75 -5.69 0.62 6.07
CA VAL A 75 -4.87 1.66 6.70
C VAL A 75 -5.72 2.75 7.37
N GLY A 76 -7.02 2.86 7.02
CA GLY A 76 -7.96 3.84 7.57
C GLY A 76 -7.77 5.28 7.10
N ARG A 77 -6.91 5.51 6.09
CA ARG A 77 -6.65 6.84 5.50
C ARG A 77 -6.21 6.71 4.06
N PRO A 78 -6.36 7.77 3.23
CA PRO A 78 -5.80 7.77 1.89
C PRO A 78 -4.27 7.61 1.91
N VAL A 79 -3.76 6.73 1.05
CA VAL A 79 -2.32 6.54 0.80
C VAL A 79 -1.95 6.93 -0.63
N TYR A 80 -2.89 6.87 -1.57
CA TYR A 80 -2.75 7.45 -2.91
C TYR A 80 -3.31 8.87 -2.95
N LYS A 81 -2.68 9.73 -3.75
CA LYS A 81 -3.14 11.09 -4.00
C LYS A 81 -4.14 11.19 -5.16
N GLU A 82 -4.19 10.15 -5.99
CA GLU A 82 -4.99 10.08 -7.21
C GLU A 82 -5.67 8.71 -7.29
N ALA A 83 -6.97 8.69 -7.63
CA ALA A 83 -7.73 7.47 -7.86
C ALA A 83 -7.51 6.98 -9.30
N ARG A 84 -6.32 6.43 -9.57
CA ARG A 84 -5.87 5.94 -10.88
C ARG A 84 -5.30 4.54 -10.76
N ALA A 85 -5.45 3.75 -11.81
CA ALA A 85 -4.88 2.40 -11.89
C ALA A 85 -4.05 2.23 -13.17
N PHE A 86 -2.85 1.65 -12.99
CA PHE A 86 -1.91 1.39 -14.07
C PHE A 86 -1.47 -0.07 -14.04
N LEU A 87 -1.17 -0.62 -15.21
CA LEU A 87 -0.50 -1.91 -15.34
C LEU A 87 0.56 -1.81 -16.45
N GLN A 88 1.50 -2.76 -16.47
CA GLN A 88 2.34 -2.97 -17.65
C GLN A 88 1.43 -3.25 -18.85
N ARG A 89 1.73 -2.69 -20.02
CA ARG A 89 0.88 -2.77 -21.21
C ARG A 89 0.37 -4.18 -21.51
N PRO A 90 1.19 -5.25 -21.53
CA PRO A 90 0.67 -6.60 -21.82
C PRO A 90 -0.34 -7.09 -20.78
N ALA A 91 -0.16 -6.73 -19.50
CA ALA A 91 -1.11 -7.07 -18.43
C ALA A 91 -2.41 -6.26 -18.57
N ALA A 92 -2.31 -4.95 -18.88
CA ALA A 92 -3.47 -4.10 -19.10
C ALA A 92 -4.31 -4.56 -20.30
N GLU A 93 -3.66 -4.93 -21.40
CA GLU A 93 -4.35 -5.47 -22.58
C GLU A 93 -5.03 -6.82 -22.31
N ALA A 94 -4.39 -7.70 -21.51
CA ALA A 94 -4.97 -8.94 -21.04
C ALA A 94 -6.21 -8.69 -20.15
N LEU A 95 -6.13 -7.71 -19.24
CA LEU A 95 -7.24 -7.30 -18.39
C LEU A 95 -8.44 -6.82 -19.22
N VAL A 96 -8.21 -6.04 -20.26
CA VAL A 96 -9.27 -5.58 -21.18
C VAL A 96 -9.93 -6.77 -21.89
N ARG A 97 -9.17 -7.80 -22.30
CA ARG A 97 -9.76 -8.99 -22.91
C ARG A 97 -10.61 -9.78 -21.89
N ALA A 98 -10.15 -9.96 -20.67
CA ALA A 98 -10.93 -10.58 -19.59
C ALA A 98 -12.24 -9.79 -19.33
N HIS A 99 -12.17 -8.46 -19.26
CA HIS A 99 -13.32 -7.59 -19.10
C HIS A 99 -14.36 -7.79 -20.22
N ARG A 100 -13.92 -7.83 -21.47
CA ARG A 100 -14.81 -8.04 -22.62
C ARG A 100 -15.44 -9.44 -22.63
N ALA A 101 -14.71 -10.47 -22.21
CA ALA A 101 -15.25 -11.81 -22.08
C ALA A 101 -16.34 -11.89 -21.00
N LEU A 102 -16.18 -11.20 -19.87
CA LEU A 102 -17.17 -11.10 -18.81
C LEU A 102 -18.41 -10.30 -19.24
N ALA A 103 -18.25 -9.30 -20.12
CA ALA A 103 -19.38 -8.52 -20.64
C ALA A 103 -20.41 -9.40 -21.37
N ALA A 104 -19.99 -10.42 -22.08
CA ALA A 104 -20.88 -11.41 -22.70
C ALA A 104 -21.74 -12.21 -21.69
N GLN A 105 -21.37 -12.19 -20.42
CA GLN A 105 -22.06 -12.87 -19.31
C GLN A 105 -22.78 -11.88 -18.38
N GLY A 106 -22.85 -10.59 -18.76
CA GLY A 106 -23.57 -9.55 -18.02
C GLY A 106 -22.73 -8.88 -16.92
N TYR A 107 -21.41 -9.10 -16.88
CA TYR A 107 -20.54 -8.53 -15.86
C TYR A 107 -19.44 -7.65 -16.45
N GLY A 108 -19.00 -6.66 -15.66
CA GLY A 108 -17.81 -5.88 -15.93
C GLY A 108 -16.83 -5.97 -14.75
N LEU A 109 -15.61 -5.47 -14.94
CA LEU A 109 -14.58 -5.42 -13.89
C LEU A 109 -14.60 -4.09 -13.15
N VAL A 110 -14.52 -4.15 -11.82
CA VAL A 110 -14.17 -3.02 -10.95
C VAL A 110 -12.79 -3.25 -10.35
N VAL A 111 -11.88 -2.29 -10.54
CA VAL A 111 -10.48 -2.38 -10.09
C VAL A 111 -10.31 -1.59 -8.80
N PHE A 112 -9.73 -2.23 -7.79
CA PHE A 112 -9.41 -1.66 -6.48
C PHE A 112 -7.98 -1.15 -6.39
N ASP A 113 -7.00 -1.88 -6.99
CA ASP A 113 -5.59 -1.51 -7.08
C ASP A 113 -4.93 -2.11 -8.33
N GLY A 114 -3.88 -1.46 -8.80
CA GLY A 114 -3.03 -1.93 -9.89
C GLY A 114 -1.55 -1.76 -9.54
N TYR A 115 -0.81 -1.01 -10.35
CA TYR A 115 0.55 -0.64 -9.98
C TYR A 115 0.55 0.14 -8.65
N ARG A 116 1.34 -0.34 -7.70
CA ARG A 116 1.53 0.23 -6.37
C ARG A 116 3.00 0.65 -6.23
N PRO A 117 3.32 1.92 -5.96
CA PRO A 117 4.70 2.30 -5.64
C PRO A 117 5.27 1.48 -4.48
N TRP A 118 6.53 1.10 -4.55
CA TRP A 118 7.17 0.29 -3.52
C TRP A 118 7.10 0.92 -2.12
N SER A 119 7.23 2.24 -2.04
CA SER A 119 7.08 3.00 -0.78
C SER A 119 5.72 2.78 -0.11
N VAL A 120 4.66 2.51 -0.88
CA VAL A 120 3.34 2.16 -0.34
C VAL A 120 3.30 0.72 0.17
N THR A 121 3.93 -0.24 -0.53
CA THR A 121 4.09 -1.61 -0.03
C THR A 121 4.84 -1.63 1.30
N ARG A 122 5.90 -0.84 1.42
CA ARG A 122 6.62 -0.67 2.68
C ARG A 122 5.73 -0.12 3.78
N LEU A 123 4.93 0.92 3.49
CA LEU A 123 3.96 1.46 4.45
C LEU A 123 2.98 0.38 4.91
N PHE A 124 2.44 -0.43 4.00
CA PHE A 124 1.51 -1.51 4.35
C PHE A 124 2.14 -2.50 5.32
N TRP A 125 3.37 -2.93 5.04
CA TRP A 125 4.13 -3.79 5.95
C TRP A 125 4.34 -3.17 7.33
N GLU A 126 4.70 -1.89 7.39
CA GLU A 126 4.96 -1.17 8.64
C GLU A 126 3.71 -0.99 9.53
N VAL A 127 2.51 -0.88 8.93
CA VAL A 127 1.26 -0.66 9.68
C VAL A 127 0.48 -1.94 9.95
N THR A 128 0.81 -3.05 9.29
CA THR A 128 0.14 -4.33 9.47
C THR A 128 0.72 -5.08 10.67
N PRO A 129 -0.09 -5.61 11.60
CA PRO A 129 0.39 -6.47 12.67
C PRO A 129 1.12 -7.71 12.15
N GLU A 130 2.15 -8.18 12.87
CA GLU A 130 2.99 -9.30 12.44
C GLU A 130 2.21 -10.58 12.15
N ASP A 131 1.16 -10.87 12.92
CA ASP A 131 0.27 -12.02 12.73
C ASP A 131 -0.62 -11.93 11.48
N LYS A 132 -0.55 -10.81 10.75
CA LYS A 132 -1.26 -10.55 9.49
C LYS A 132 -0.32 -10.32 8.30
N HIS A 133 0.97 -10.50 8.47
CA HIS A 133 1.95 -10.29 7.40
C HIS A 133 1.81 -11.25 6.21
N GLU A 134 1.06 -12.33 6.35
CA GLU A 134 0.70 -13.19 5.20
C GLU A 134 -0.16 -12.50 4.12
N PHE A 135 -0.88 -11.40 4.51
CA PHE A 135 -1.73 -10.60 3.63
C PHE A 135 -1.02 -9.36 3.05
N VAL A 136 0.24 -9.13 3.37
CA VAL A 136 1.00 -7.98 2.84
C VAL A 136 2.37 -8.43 2.36
N ALA A 137 2.83 -7.86 1.26
CA ALA A 137 4.12 -8.23 0.70
C ALA A 137 5.29 -7.68 1.54
N ASP A 138 6.30 -8.53 1.81
CA ASP A 138 7.58 -8.11 2.40
C ASP A 138 8.29 -7.13 1.45
N PRO A 139 8.53 -5.87 1.86
CA PRO A 139 9.17 -4.87 1.02
C PRO A 139 10.60 -5.24 0.61
N SER A 140 11.29 -6.14 1.34
CA SER A 140 12.61 -6.64 0.95
C SER A 140 12.57 -7.51 -0.30
N GLN A 141 11.42 -8.15 -0.58
CA GLN A 141 11.16 -8.96 -1.77
C GLN A 141 10.37 -8.17 -2.84
N GLY A 142 9.66 -7.13 -2.40
CA GLY A 142 8.72 -6.37 -3.20
C GLY A 142 7.45 -7.15 -3.55
N SER A 143 6.49 -6.43 -4.11
CA SER A 143 5.19 -6.95 -4.57
C SER A 143 5.13 -7.03 -6.09
N ARG A 144 4.25 -7.90 -6.64
CA ARG A 144 3.92 -7.89 -8.07
C ARG A 144 3.19 -6.61 -8.47
N HIS A 145 2.47 -5.97 -7.53
CA HIS A 145 1.94 -4.61 -7.72
C HIS A 145 3.04 -3.59 -7.97
N ASN A 146 4.20 -3.70 -7.29
CA ASN A 146 5.32 -2.78 -7.53
C ASN A 146 5.90 -2.90 -8.95
N ARG A 147 5.63 -4.02 -9.63
CA ARG A 147 6.06 -4.29 -11.00
C ARG A 147 5.01 -3.87 -12.05
N GLY A 148 3.81 -3.43 -11.61
CA GLY A 148 2.67 -3.18 -12.47
C GLY A 148 2.11 -4.44 -13.12
N CYS A 149 2.28 -5.59 -12.48
CA CYS A 149 1.88 -6.90 -13.00
C CYS A 149 0.92 -7.65 -12.05
N ALA A 150 0.37 -6.97 -11.06
CA ALA A 150 -0.74 -7.46 -10.25
C ALA A 150 -1.90 -6.47 -10.27
N VAL A 151 -3.11 -7.00 -10.13
CA VAL A 151 -4.34 -6.23 -10.07
C VAL A 151 -5.27 -6.82 -9.03
N ASP A 152 -5.85 -5.94 -8.20
CA ASP A 152 -6.92 -6.27 -7.27
C ASP A 152 -8.24 -5.80 -7.87
N LEU A 153 -9.24 -6.69 -7.93
CA LEU A 153 -10.47 -6.40 -8.64
C LEU A 153 -11.64 -7.29 -8.21
N SER A 154 -12.84 -6.87 -8.59
CA SER A 154 -14.09 -7.60 -8.45
C SER A 154 -14.93 -7.47 -9.72
N LEU A 155 -16.17 -7.94 -9.64
CA LEU A 155 -17.18 -7.82 -10.70
C LEU A 155 -18.21 -6.75 -10.35
N TYR A 156 -18.76 -6.10 -11.37
CA TYR A 156 -20.02 -5.37 -11.29
C TYR A 156 -21.02 -5.90 -12.31
N GLU A 157 -22.31 -5.78 -12.02
CA GLU A 157 -23.38 -6.13 -12.98
C GLU A 157 -23.57 -5.02 -14.00
N LEU A 158 -23.53 -5.32 -15.30
CA LEU A 158 -23.76 -4.34 -16.36
C LEU A 158 -25.15 -3.71 -16.30
N ALA A 159 -26.16 -4.48 -15.88
CA ALA A 159 -27.55 -4.04 -15.80
C ALA A 159 -27.78 -2.96 -14.73
N THR A 160 -27.03 -3.02 -13.62
CA THR A 160 -27.23 -2.14 -12.45
C THR A 160 -26.07 -1.19 -12.19
N GLY A 161 -24.89 -1.47 -12.75
CA GLY A 161 -23.65 -0.77 -12.46
C GLY A 161 -23.10 -1.02 -11.06
N ARG A 162 -23.69 -1.93 -10.27
CA ARG A 162 -23.30 -2.19 -8.88
C ARG A 162 -22.30 -3.32 -8.77
N GLU A 163 -21.33 -3.16 -7.87
CA GLU A 163 -20.44 -4.25 -7.48
C GLU A 163 -21.27 -5.43 -6.93
N VAL A 164 -20.87 -6.65 -7.30
CA VAL A 164 -21.53 -7.87 -6.84
C VAL A 164 -21.03 -8.29 -5.47
N GLU A 165 -21.87 -9.02 -4.73
CA GLU A 165 -21.43 -9.67 -3.51
C GLU A 165 -20.45 -10.80 -3.82
N MET A 166 -19.32 -10.82 -3.11
CA MET A 166 -18.28 -11.85 -3.12
C MET A 166 -18.21 -12.56 -1.75
N PRO A 167 -17.47 -13.70 -1.62
CA PRO A 167 -17.40 -14.44 -0.36
C PRO A 167 -16.87 -13.64 0.83
N SER A 168 -16.01 -12.64 0.59
CA SER A 168 -15.52 -11.69 1.58
C SER A 168 -15.42 -10.29 0.99
N GLY A 169 -15.24 -9.28 1.84
CA GLY A 169 -14.85 -7.94 1.41
C GLY A 169 -13.42 -7.91 0.88
N TYR A 170 -13.09 -6.85 0.13
CA TYR A 170 -11.72 -6.52 -0.25
C TYR A 170 -10.89 -6.16 1.00
N ASP A 171 -9.60 -6.56 1.03
CA ASP A 171 -8.70 -6.40 2.19
C ASP A 171 -9.17 -7.10 3.48
N GLU A 172 -10.11 -8.04 3.40
CA GLU A 172 -10.52 -8.83 4.55
C GLU A 172 -9.44 -9.87 4.90
N MET A 173 -8.64 -9.60 5.93
CA MET A 173 -7.51 -10.45 6.36
C MET A 173 -7.98 -11.65 7.19
N THR A 174 -8.78 -12.54 6.58
CA THR A 174 -9.33 -13.77 7.16
C THR A 174 -9.34 -14.91 6.14
N GLU A 175 -9.62 -16.15 6.59
CA GLU A 175 -9.76 -17.31 5.69
C GLU A 175 -10.82 -17.13 4.59
N ARG A 176 -11.79 -16.23 4.79
CA ARG A 176 -12.82 -15.92 3.80
C ARG A 176 -12.26 -15.28 2.53
N ALA A 177 -11.05 -14.69 2.63
CA ALA A 177 -10.32 -14.12 1.49
C ALA A 177 -9.74 -15.20 0.56
N TYR A 178 -9.55 -16.43 1.03
CA TYR A 178 -8.93 -17.46 0.21
C TYR A 178 -9.77 -17.82 -1.02
N PRO A 179 -9.14 -17.97 -2.21
CA PRO A 179 -9.83 -18.34 -3.45
C PRO A 179 -10.66 -19.60 -3.36
N ASP A 180 -10.25 -20.55 -2.50
CA ASP A 180 -10.90 -21.84 -2.34
C ASP A 180 -11.80 -21.90 -1.09
N TYR A 181 -12.05 -20.78 -0.40
CA TYR A 181 -12.98 -20.75 0.73
C TYR A 181 -14.36 -21.28 0.33
N ALA A 182 -14.81 -22.33 1.03
CA ALA A 182 -16.06 -23.07 0.70
C ALA A 182 -17.33 -22.45 1.32
N GLY A 183 -17.16 -21.48 2.26
CA GLY A 183 -18.29 -20.83 2.92
C GLY A 183 -18.89 -19.67 2.11
N GLY A 184 -19.85 -18.99 2.72
CA GLY A 184 -20.59 -17.88 2.11
C GLY A 184 -21.66 -18.33 1.11
N PRO A 185 -22.41 -17.40 0.49
CA PRO A 185 -23.49 -17.69 -0.46
C PRO A 185 -23.00 -18.43 -1.70
N ALA A 186 -23.76 -19.39 -2.20
CA ALA A 186 -23.41 -20.16 -3.40
C ALA A 186 -23.19 -19.25 -4.63
N GLU A 187 -24.01 -18.20 -4.76
CA GLU A 187 -23.90 -17.23 -5.84
C GLU A 187 -22.58 -16.43 -5.78
N ALA A 188 -22.15 -15.99 -4.58
CA ALA A 188 -20.89 -15.29 -4.39
C ALA A 188 -19.71 -16.18 -4.78
N ARG A 189 -19.75 -17.48 -4.44
CA ARG A 189 -18.72 -18.44 -4.88
C ARG A 189 -18.73 -18.66 -6.40
N ALA A 190 -19.91 -18.70 -7.02
CA ALA A 190 -20.04 -18.83 -8.48
C ALA A 190 -19.46 -17.59 -9.19
N ARG A 191 -19.73 -16.37 -8.69
CA ARG A 191 -19.18 -15.12 -9.21
C ARG A 191 -17.64 -15.08 -9.08
N ARG A 192 -17.11 -15.50 -7.92
CA ARG A 192 -15.65 -15.64 -7.72
C ARG A 192 -15.03 -16.63 -8.70
N ALA A 193 -15.66 -17.78 -8.94
CA ALA A 193 -15.20 -18.77 -9.89
C ALA A 193 -15.24 -18.24 -11.33
N LEU A 194 -16.28 -17.49 -11.69
CA LEU A 194 -16.41 -16.83 -12.99
C LEU A 194 -15.28 -15.83 -13.21
N LEU A 195 -15.04 -14.95 -12.22
CA LEU A 195 -13.94 -13.99 -12.26
C LEU A 195 -12.61 -14.69 -12.46
N ARG A 196 -12.32 -15.72 -11.64
CA ARG A 196 -11.09 -16.49 -11.72
C ARG A 196 -10.89 -17.08 -13.11
N ALA A 197 -11.92 -17.75 -13.66
CA ALA A 197 -11.83 -18.37 -14.98
C ALA A 197 -11.54 -17.34 -16.08
N ALA A 198 -12.16 -16.17 -16.04
CA ALA A 198 -11.92 -15.11 -17.02
C ALA A 198 -10.52 -14.54 -16.95
N MET A 199 -9.99 -14.34 -15.74
CA MET A 199 -8.64 -13.84 -15.52
C MET A 199 -7.57 -14.86 -15.90
N GLU A 200 -7.75 -16.13 -15.52
CA GLU A 200 -6.81 -17.20 -15.83
C GLU A 200 -6.72 -17.48 -17.34
N ALA A 201 -7.83 -17.36 -18.08
CA ALA A 201 -7.84 -17.47 -19.54
C ALA A 201 -6.95 -16.44 -20.25
N GLU A 202 -6.71 -15.29 -19.61
CA GLU A 202 -5.88 -14.21 -20.14
C GLU A 202 -4.46 -14.17 -19.56
N GLY A 203 -4.07 -15.22 -18.84
CA GLY A 203 -2.70 -15.41 -18.33
C GLY A 203 -2.43 -14.74 -17.00
N PHE A 204 -3.46 -14.45 -16.22
CA PHE A 204 -3.34 -14.15 -14.82
C PHE A 204 -3.41 -15.40 -13.96
N THR A 205 -2.96 -15.30 -12.72
CA THR A 205 -3.06 -16.37 -11.70
C THR A 205 -3.56 -15.76 -10.41
N VAL A 206 -4.60 -16.34 -9.82
CA VAL A 206 -5.11 -15.86 -8.53
C VAL A 206 -4.08 -16.10 -7.43
N TYR A 207 -3.93 -15.16 -6.51
CA TYR A 207 -3.06 -15.30 -5.34
C TYR A 207 -3.66 -16.26 -4.32
N SER A 208 -2.83 -17.05 -3.65
CA SER A 208 -3.30 -18.18 -2.82
C SER A 208 -4.10 -17.78 -1.59
N SER A 209 -3.97 -16.56 -1.09
CA SER A 209 -4.66 -16.05 0.11
C SER A 209 -5.69 -14.96 -0.17
N GLU A 210 -5.87 -14.53 -1.45
CA GLU A 210 -6.71 -13.38 -1.80
C GLU A 210 -7.46 -13.64 -3.11
N TRP A 211 -8.80 -13.80 -3.05
CA TRP A 211 -9.62 -14.08 -4.23
C TRP A 211 -9.68 -12.92 -5.22
N TRP A 212 -9.38 -11.70 -4.80
CA TRP A 212 -9.40 -10.47 -5.62
C TRP A 212 -8.08 -10.20 -6.33
N HIS A 213 -6.95 -10.77 -5.84
CA HIS A 213 -5.59 -10.50 -6.34
C HIS A 213 -5.17 -11.45 -7.44
N TYR A 214 -4.75 -10.89 -8.58
CA TYR A 214 -4.32 -11.62 -9.76
C TYR A 214 -2.95 -11.17 -10.25
N ASP A 215 -2.00 -12.11 -10.32
CA ASP A 215 -0.65 -11.90 -10.85
C ASP A 215 -0.61 -12.20 -12.35
N TYR A 216 -0.10 -11.27 -13.16
CA TYR A 216 0.14 -11.53 -14.58
C TYR A 216 1.40 -12.38 -14.78
N LYS A 217 1.35 -13.36 -15.68
CA LYS A 217 2.38 -14.38 -15.93
C LYS A 217 3.80 -13.83 -16.12
N ASP A 218 3.97 -12.64 -16.69
CA ASP A 218 5.28 -12.06 -17.01
C ASP A 218 5.85 -11.18 -15.89
N TRP A 219 5.25 -11.14 -14.71
CA TRP A 219 5.60 -10.23 -13.62
C TRP A 219 7.10 -10.25 -13.26
N ALA A 220 7.74 -11.43 -13.32
CA ALA A 220 9.16 -11.58 -12.96
C ALA A 220 10.11 -10.89 -13.94
N GLN A 221 9.62 -10.49 -15.13
CA GLN A 221 10.42 -9.81 -16.15
C GLN A 221 10.50 -8.29 -15.94
N TYR A 222 9.69 -7.71 -15.06
CA TYR A 222 9.65 -6.27 -14.80
C TYR A 222 10.28 -5.92 -13.45
N PRO A 223 10.94 -4.75 -13.33
CA PRO A 223 11.58 -4.33 -12.09
C PRO A 223 10.55 -3.87 -11.06
N ILE A 224 10.98 -3.86 -9.79
CA ILE A 224 10.28 -3.17 -8.71
C ILE A 224 10.41 -1.66 -8.94
N LEU A 225 9.29 -0.95 -8.93
CA LEU A 225 9.20 0.48 -9.20
C LEU A 225 8.73 1.24 -7.96
N ASP A 226 9.22 2.47 -7.80
CA ASP A 226 8.75 3.44 -6.79
C ASP A 226 8.47 4.79 -7.48
N VAL A 227 7.71 4.76 -8.58
CA VAL A 227 7.36 5.93 -9.38
C VAL A 227 5.99 6.44 -8.92
N PRO A 228 5.86 7.72 -8.51
CA PRO A 228 4.57 8.27 -8.12
C PRO A 228 3.63 8.42 -9.32
N PHE A 229 2.32 8.26 -9.13
CA PHE A 229 1.31 8.35 -10.19
C PHE A 229 1.36 9.68 -10.95
N SER A 230 1.67 10.78 -10.26
CA SER A 230 1.83 12.10 -10.88
C SER A 230 2.93 12.19 -11.93
N SER A 231 3.90 11.26 -11.91
CA SER A 231 4.98 11.17 -12.90
C SER A 231 4.62 10.27 -14.08
N LEU A 232 3.49 9.54 -14.01
CA LEU A 232 3.01 8.71 -15.10
C LEU A 232 2.14 9.56 -16.03
N SER A 233 2.37 9.44 -17.36
CA SER A 233 1.64 10.23 -18.34
C SER A 233 0.13 10.02 -18.22
N ARG A 234 -0.63 11.10 -18.35
CA ARG A 234 -2.07 10.99 -18.58
C ARG A 234 -2.25 10.56 -20.03
N ALA A 235 -2.89 9.39 -20.25
CA ALA A 235 -3.29 9.00 -21.58
C ALA A 235 -4.18 10.10 -22.18
N GLY A 236 -3.77 10.65 -23.34
CA GLY A 236 -4.55 11.65 -24.07
C GLY A 236 -3.88 13.00 -24.33
N ARG A 237 -2.64 13.26 -23.88
CA ARG A 237 -1.82 14.34 -24.43
C ARG A 237 -0.81 13.77 -25.41
N ALA A 238 -1.30 13.25 -26.54
CA ALA A 238 -0.54 13.26 -27.77
C ALA A 238 -0.33 14.74 -28.10
N GLY A 239 0.91 15.21 -28.06
CA GLY A 239 1.22 16.54 -28.58
C GLY A 239 0.85 16.59 -30.07
N PHE A 240 0.06 17.57 -30.42
CA PHE A 240 -0.07 18.07 -31.74
C PHE A 240 0.95 19.18 -31.94
#